data_7176666f7cbbf064fcb58b1f6da36ec7
#
_entry.id   7176666f7cbbf064fcb58b1f6da36ec7
#
_cell.length_a   1.000
_cell.length_b   1.000
_cell.length_c   1.000
_cell.angle_alpha   90.00
_cell.angle_beta   90.00
_cell.angle_gamma   90.00
#
_symmetry.space_group_name_H-M   'P 1'
#
loop_
_entity.id
_entity.type
_entity.pdbx_description
1 polymer ?
#
loop_
_entity_poly.entity_id
_entity_poly.type
_entity_poly.pdbx_seq_one_letter_code
_entity_poly.pdbx_strand_id
1 'polypeptide(L)'
;MDELISSKPNSAAFMPYPVSTLSPKIVPNDLSSFKSRGISQVERDLQQKLIEMRAEYIATIEHFNWNKIVYESDINFEPITGETYHLYEIRGKNVLSMIEPDQWSHRHLASFRLNLDRQWELKEASVDAKDLISDSPIPS
;
A
#
# COMPACT_ATOMS: atom_id res chain seq x y z
N MET A 1 4.85 -15.04 -29.97
CA MET A 1 4.66 -15.72 -29.87
C MET A 1 4.55 -16.17 -30.32
N ASP A 2 4.27 -15.79 -30.50
CA ASP A 2 4.06 -16.56 -30.78
C ASP A 2 3.65 -16.97 -30.89
N GLU A 3 3.54 -16.89 -30.96
CA GLU A 3 3.13 -17.69 -31.00
C GLU A 3 2.49 -17.87 -30.71
N LEU A 4 2.46 -17.59 -30.89
CA LEU A 4 1.81 -18.19 -30.73
C LEU A 4 1.18 -18.21 -31.01
N ILE A 5 1.05 -18.15 -31.28
CA ILE A 5 0.53 -18.56 -31.65
C ILE A 5 0.41 -18.89 -32.36
N SER A 6 0.48 -18.82 -32.59
CA SER A 6 0.32 -19.59 -33.22
C SER A 6 0.09 -20.14 -33.82
N SER A 7 0.04 -20.19 -34.00
CA SER A 7 -0.22 -21.14 -34.42
C SER A 7 -0.61 -21.58 -34.94
N LYS A 8 -0.91 -21.66 -35.07
CA LYS A 8 -1.35 -22.52 -35.52
C LYS A 8 -1.78 -23.08 -35.78
N PRO A 9 -1.90 -23.17 -36.12
CA PRO A 9 -2.34 -23.99 -36.40
C PRO A 9 -2.78 -24.41 -36.72
N ASN A 10 -3.01 -24.65 -36.74
CA ASN A 10 -3.55 -25.40 -36.91
C ASN A 10 -4.16 -25.66 -37.09
N SER A 11 -4.43 -25.73 -37.10
CA SER A 11 -5.18 -26.21 -37.21
C SER A 11 -5.73 -26.57 -37.71
N ALA A 12 -5.98 -26.62 -37.95
CA ALA A 12 -6.64 -27.01 -38.32
C ALA A 12 -7.10 -27.61 -38.62
N ALA A 13 -7.21 -27.81 -38.68
CA ALA A 13 -7.78 -28.38 -38.80
C ALA A 13 -8.29 -28.66 -38.54
N PHE A 14 -8.61 -28.58 -38.56
CA PHE A 14 -9.32 -28.93 -38.17
C PHE A 14 -10.22 -28.81 -38.14
N MET A 15 -10.68 -28.48 -38.35
CA MET A 15 -11.66 -28.47 -38.24
C MET A 15 -12.55 -28.80 -38.59
N PRO A 16 -12.98 -28.74 -38.57
CA PRO A 16 -13.75 -29.10 -38.84
C PRO A 16 -14.86 -29.06 -38.82
N TYR A 17 -15.28 -28.87 -38.40
CA TYR A 17 -16.41 -28.97 -38.30
C TYR A 17 -17.13 -28.11 -39.06
N PRO A 18 -17.60 -28.25 -39.47
CA PRO A 18 -18.23 -27.61 -40.24
C PRO A 18 -19.24 -26.94 -39.86
N VAL A 19 -19.62 -27.19 -39.50
CA VAL A 19 -20.52 -26.69 -39.00
C VAL A 19 -21.01 -25.60 -39.37
N SER A 20 -20.59 -25.34 -39.74
CA SER A 20 -20.86 -24.27 -40.01
C SER A 20 -22.03 -23.67 -40.42
N THR A 21 -22.61 -24.11 -41.06
CA THR A 21 -23.67 -23.42 -41.52
C THR A 21 -24.48 -22.99 -40.49
N LEU A 22 -24.46 -23.62 -39.51
CA LEU A 22 -25.26 -23.26 -38.59
C LEU A 22 -24.76 -22.27 -37.80
N SER A 23 -23.68 -22.32 -37.54
CA SER A 23 -23.28 -21.50 -36.56
C SER A 23 -22.97 -20.22 -36.95
N PRO A 24 -22.92 -20.00 -37.88
CA PRO A 24 -22.45 -18.86 -38.21
C PRO A 24 -22.79 -17.73 -37.56
N LYS A 25 -23.57 -17.43 -37.50
CA LYS A 25 -23.91 -16.41 -37.01
C LYS A 25 -23.39 -15.89 -35.97
N ILE A 26 -22.70 -16.18 -35.43
CA ILE A 26 -22.36 -15.74 -34.33
C ILE A 26 -21.72 -14.76 -34.28
N VAL A 27 -21.72 -14.38 -34.32
CA VAL A 27 -21.24 -13.98 -33.53
C VAL A 27 -20.29 -12.93 -33.55
N PRO A 28 -19.92 -12.20 -34.47
CA PRO A 28 -19.08 -11.08 -34.37
C PRO A 28 -19.60 -10.11 -33.33
N ASN A 29 -20.88 -9.91 -33.28
CA ASN A 29 -21.42 -9.02 -32.29
C ASN A 29 -21.24 -9.54 -30.89
N ASP A 30 -21.45 -10.81 -30.71
CA ASP A 30 -21.26 -11.38 -29.40
C ASP A 30 -19.81 -11.30 -29.00
N LEU A 31 -18.92 -11.52 -29.95
CA LEU A 31 -17.52 -11.47 -29.68
C LEU A 31 -17.07 -10.07 -29.35
N SER A 32 -17.62 -9.11 -30.05
CA SER A 32 -17.31 -7.72 -29.78
C SER A 32 -17.73 -7.34 -28.38
N SER A 33 -18.91 -7.77 -28.00
CA SER A 33 -19.42 -7.49 -26.67
C SER A 33 -18.58 -8.21 -25.59
N PHE A 34 -18.17 -9.43 -25.89
CA PHE A 34 -17.32 -10.17 -24.97
C PHE A 34 -16.00 -9.45 -24.77
N LYS A 35 -15.38 -8.98 -25.83
CA LYS A 35 -14.11 -8.29 -25.73
C LYS A 35 -14.26 -6.98 -24.97
N SER A 36 -15.33 -6.28 -25.22
CA SER A 36 -15.58 -5.01 -24.55
C SER A 36 -15.75 -5.21 -23.05
N ARG A 37 -16.51 -6.22 -22.65
CA ARG A 37 -16.69 -6.52 -21.24
C ARG A 37 -15.38 -6.98 -20.61
N GLY A 38 -14.58 -7.75 -21.35
CA GLY A 38 -13.31 -8.20 -20.87
C GLY A 38 -12.35 -7.06 -20.61
N ILE A 39 -12.28 -6.12 -21.54
CA ILE A 39 -11.42 -4.96 -21.39
C ILE A 39 -11.87 -4.13 -20.19
N SER A 40 -13.17 -3.92 -20.06
CA SER A 40 -13.68 -3.16 -18.92
C SER A 40 -13.35 -3.82 -17.59
N GLN A 41 -13.40 -5.15 -17.55
CA GLN A 41 -13.06 -5.86 -16.33
C GLN A 41 -11.58 -5.70 -16.00
N VAL A 42 -10.73 -5.84 -17.01
CA VAL A 42 -9.30 -5.68 -16.83
C VAL A 42 -8.97 -4.26 -16.35
N GLU A 43 -9.65 -3.28 -16.90
CA GLU A 43 -9.44 -1.89 -16.48
C GLU A 43 -9.86 -1.67 -15.04
N ARG A 44 -10.98 -2.26 -14.64
CA ARG A 44 -11.42 -2.14 -13.24
C ARG A 44 -10.42 -2.80 -12.30
N ASP A 45 -9.91 -3.97 -12.70
CA ASP A 45 -8.93 -4.68 -11.90
C ASP A 45 -7.65 -3.89 -11.78
N LEU A 46 -7.23 -3.25 -12.87
CA LEU A 46 -6.04 -2.42 -12.85
C LEU A 46 -6.22 -1.23 -11.91
N GLN A 47 -7.37 -0.56 -12.00
CA GLN A 47 -7.62 0.58 -11.14
C GLN A 47 -7.66 0.19 -9.68
N GLN A 48 -8.27 -0.94 -9.38
CA GLN A 48 -8.31 -1.43 -8.01
C GLN A 48 -6.91 -1.72 -7.50
N LYS A 49 -6.10 -2.35 -8.34
CA LYS A 49 -4.73 -2.66 -7.94
C LYS A 49 -3.90 -1.40 -7.73
N LEU A 50 -4.11 -0.40 -8.57
CA LEU A 50 -3.40 0.87 -8.42
C LEU A 50 -3.79 1.58 -7.12
N ILE A 51 -5.06 1.51 -6.75
CA ILE A 51 -5.51 2.09 -5.50
C ILE A 51 -4.84 1.40 -4.33
N GLU A 52 -4.78 0.08 -4.36
CA GLU A 52 -4.13 -0.70 -3.31
C GLU A 52 -2.63 -0.39 -3.23
N MET A 53 -1.98 -0.30 -4.37
CA MET A 53 -0.56 -0.01 -4.40
C MET A 53 -0.27 1.40 -3.89
N ARG A 54 -1.14 2.34 -4.21
CA ARG A 54 -0.97 3.70 -3.74
C ARG A 54 -1.13 3.77 -2.22
N ALA A 55 -2.12 3.07 -1.69
CA ALA A 55 -2.33 3.05 -0.24
C ALA A 55 -1.14 2.43 0.46
N GLU A 56 -0.60 1.36 -0.10
CA GLU A 56 0.56 0.68 0.45
C GLU A 56 1.79 1.58 0.41
N TYR A 57 1.96 2.30 -0.69
CA TYR A 57 3.06 3.24 -0.86
C TYR A 57 3.00 4.33 0.21
N ILE A 58 1.83 4.93 0.38
CA ILE A 58 1.65 5.99 1.38
C ILE A 58 1.93 5.46 2.78
N ALA A 59 1.41 4.28 3.10
CA ALA A 59 1.62 3.68 4.41
C ALA A 59 3.11 3.41 4.67
N THR A 60 3.82 2.96 3.65
CA THR A 60 5.24 2.70 3.76
C THR A 60 6.02 3.99 4.03
N ILE A 61 5.65 5.06 3.34
CA ILE A 61 6.30 6.35 3.53
C ILE A 61 6.02 6.91 4.92
N GLU A 62 4.78 6.78 5.38
CA GLU A 62 4.44 7.25 6.72
C GLU A 62 5.20 6.48 7.78
N HIS A 63 5.32 5.18 7.58
CA HIS A 63 6.07 4.34 8.51
C HIS A 63 7.54 4.77 8.58
N PHE A 64 8.14 5.04 7.42
CA PHE A 64 9.51 5.52 7.38
C PHE A 64 9.65 6.86 8.07
N ASN A 65 8.73 7.79 7.80
CA ASN A 65 8.80 9.13 8.37
C ASN A 65 8.66 9.10 9.89
N TRP A 66 7.75 8.29 10.41
CA TRP A 66 7.62 8.15 11.85
C TRP A 66 8.88 7.56 12.47
N ASN A 67 9.46 6.55 11.83
CA ASN A 67 10.69 5.96 12.35
C ASN A 67 11.82 6.96 12.37
N LYS A 68 11.93 7.78 11.33
CA LYS A 68 12.94 8.81 11.28
C LYS A 68 12.75 9.81 12.40
N ILE A 69 11.51 10.25 12.61
CA ILE A 69 11.21 11.20 13.67
C ILE A 69 11.59 10.64 15.04
N VAL A 70 11.25 9.40 15.30
CA VAL A 70 11.55 8.80 16.59
C VAL A 70 13.05 8.64 16.78
N TYR A 71 13.75 8.14 15.78
CA TYR A 71 15.19 7.95 15.91
C TYR A 71 15.97 9.26 16.02
N GLU A 72 15.42 10.34 15.49
CA GLU A 72 16.04 11.65 15.60
C GLU A 72 15.61 12.40 16.86
N SER A 73 14.70 11.84 17.63
CA SER A 73 14.26 12.48 18.86
C SER A 73 15.26 12.27 19.98
N ASP A 74 15.08 12.99 21.09
CA ASP A 74 15.91 12.80 22.27
C ASP A 74 15.45 11.55 22.99
N ILE A 75 16.33 10.58 23.11
CA ILE A 75 16.04 9.33 23.81
C ILE A 75 17.11 9.16 24.87
N ASN A 76 16.71 9.19 26.13
CA ASN A 76 17.64 9.12 27.24
C ASN A 76 17.73 7.76 27.88
N PHE A 77 17.24 6.76 27.21
CA PHE A 77 17.25 5.40 27.72
C PHE A 77 17.36 4.44 26.54
N GLU A 78 17.67 3.20 26.80
CA GLU A 78 17.72 2.21 25.71
C GLU A 78 16.35 1.55 25.60
N PRO A 79 15.64 1.76 24.49
CA PRO A 79 14.32 1.17 24.35
C PRO A 79 14.37 -0.34 24.31
N ILE A 80 13.35 -0.95 24.88
CA ILE A 80 13.24 -2.40 24.94
C ILE A 80 12.22 -2.88 23.92
N THR A 81 12.61 -3.86 23.12
CA THR A 81 11.73 -4.45 22.13
C THR A 81 10.45 -4.95 22.79
N GLY A 82 9.33 -4.62 22.18
CA GLY A 82 8.04 -5.07 22.70
C GLY A 82 7.36 -4.08 23.62
N GLU A 83 8.08 -3.09 24.10
CA GLU A 83 7.51 -2.08 24.98
C GLU A 83 6.99 -0.89 24.22
N THR A 84 6.06 -0.17 24.81
CA THR A 84 5.45 0.99 24.22
C THR A 84 6.03 2.25 24.81
N TYR A 85 6.35 3.21 23.95
CA TYR A 85 6.91 4.49 24.36
C TYR A 85 6.11 5.62 23.73
N HIS A 86 6.26 6.83 24.28
CA HIS A 86 5.45 7.95 23.86
C HIS A 86 6.34 9.11 23.44
N LEU A 87 5.99 9.73 22.35
CA LEU A 87 6.74 10.84 21.79
C LEU A 87 6.06 12.14 22.19
N TYR A 88 6.82 13.05 22.75
CA TYR A 88 6.33 14.35 23.21
C TYR A 88 7.10 15.48 22.57
N GLU A 89 6.47 16.62 22.48
CA GLU A 89 7.17 17.83 22.09
C GLU A 89 7.37 18.66 23.35
N ILE A 90 8.63 18.89 23.71
CA ILE A 90 8.99 19.64 24.90
C ILE A 90 9.94 20.74 24.48
N ARG A 91 9.52 21.99 24.61
CA ARG A 91 10.34 23.14 24.25
C ARG A 91 10.85 23.07 22.82
N GLY A 92 9.98 22.66 21.92
CA GLY A 92 10.34 22.59 20.51
C GLY A 92 11.16 21.40 20.11
N LYS A 93 11.39 20.46 21.02
CA LYS A 93 12.14 19.25 20.71
C LYS A 93 11.28 18.04 20.89
N ASN A 94 11.53 17.03 20.06
CA ASN A 94 10.84 15.77 20.19
C ASN A 94 11.58 14.90 21.19
N VAL A 95 10.86 14.36 22.15
CA VAL A 95 11.44 13.55 23.23
C VAL A 95 10.65 12.27 23.33
N LEU A 96 11.35 11.15 23.34
CA LEU A 96 10.72 9.84 23.54
C LEU A 96 10.79 9.50 25.03
N SER A 97 9.67 9.09 25.59
CA SER A 97 9.58 8.85 27.03
C SER A 97 8.72 7.64 27.34
N MET A 98 8.94 7.08 28.51
CA MET A 98 8.10 5.99 29.02
C MET A 98 6.86 6.51 29.76
N ILE A 99 6.80 7.82 30.00
CA ILE A 99 5.71 8.40 30.76
C ILE A 99 4.46 8.45 29.89
N GLU A 100 3.35 7.95 30.42
CA GLU A 100 2.12 7.89 29.67
C GLU A 100 1.47 9.27 29.53
N PRO A 101 0.69 9.48 28.47
CA PRO A 101 0.15 10.80 28.20
C PRO A 101 -0.75 11.35 29.30
N ASP A 102 -1.42 10.49 30.05
CA ASP A 102 -2.29 10.95 31.13
C ASP A 102 -1.51 11.32 32.37
N GLN A 103 -0.22 11.03 32.40
CA GLN A 103 0.63 11.32 33.55
C GLN A 103 1.58 12.49 33.30
N TRP A 104 1.55 13.05 32.11
CA TRP A 104 2.46 14.14 31.76
C TRP A 104 1.69 15.22 31.02
N SER A 105 2.01 16.46 31.33
CA SER A 105 1.28 17.57 30.74
C SER A 105 1.90 18.09 29.45
N HIS A 106 2.98 17.49 29.00
CA HIS A 106 3.60 17.91 27.75
C HIS A 106 2.77 17.46 26.55
N ARG A 107 3.00 18.11 25.43
CA ARG A 107 2.23 17.82 24.23
C ARG A 107 2.58 16.44 23.70
N HIS A 108 1.63 15.54 23.73
CA HIS A 108 1.82 14.19 23.25
C HIS A 108 1.65 14.16 21.72
N LEU A 109 2.64 13.66 21.01
CA LEU A 109 2.58 13.56 19.56
C LEU A 109 2.11 12.21 19.10
N ALA A 110 2.70 11.15 19.61
CA ALA A 110 2.35 9.80 19.16
C ALA A 110 2.88 8.76 20.13
N SER A 111 2.38 7.55 20.02
CA SER A 111 2.86 6.42 20.82
C SER A 111 3.30 5.32 19.87
N PHE A 112 4.38 4.64 20.23
CA PHE A 112 5.00 3.64 19.38
C PHE A 112 5.42 2.42 20.18
N ARG A 113 5.50 1.30 19.47
CA ARG A 113 6.03 0.08 20.04
C ARG A 113 7.23 -0.34 19.20
N LEU A 114 8.33 -0.69 19.85
CA LEU A 114 9.52 -1.12 19.14
C LEU A 114 9.39 -2.60 18.81
N ASN A 115 9.51 -2.95 17.53
CA ASN A 115 9.39 -4.34 17.14
C ASN A 115 10.76 -5.02 17.02
N LEU A 116 10.75 -6.30 16.67
CA LEU A 116 11.98 -7.07 16.60
C LEU A 116 12.95 -6.61 15.52
N ASP A 117 12.43 -5.91 14.52
CA ASP A 117 13.26 -5.41 13.43
C ASP A 117 13.81 -4.03 13.72
N ARG A 118 13.69 -3.58 14.97
CA ARG A 118 14.13 -2.25 15.41
C ARG A 118 13.39 -1.14 14.69
N GLN A 119 12.14 -1.39 14.35
CA GLN A 119 11.29 -0.40 13.74
C GLN A 119 10.18 -0.03 14.71
N TRP A 120 9.82 1.24 14.68
CA TRP A 120 8.78 1.77 15.55
C TRP A 120 7.43 1.62 14.86
N GLU A 121 6.53 0.90 15.52
CA GLU A 121 5.17 0.71 15.02
C GLU A 121 4.27 1.73 15.68
N LEU A 122 3.60 2.54 14.87
CA LEU A 122 2.71 3.57 15.39
C LEU A 122 1.49 2.93 16.03
N LYS A 123 1.23 3.28 17.28
CA LYS A 123 0.04 2.79 17.97
C LYS A 123 -1.03 3.86 18.05
N GLU A 124 -0.62 5.11 18.19
CA GLU A 124 -1.55 6.21 18.33
C GLU A 124 -0.86 7.49 17.93
N ALA A 125 -1.54 8.37 17.24
CA ALA A 125 -0.98 9.66 16.85
C ALA A 125 -2.01 10.75 17.11
N SER A 126 -1.56 11.90 17.60
CA SER A 126 -2.46 13.02 17.78
C SER A 126 -2.80 13.58 16.40
N VAL A 127 -3.89 14.30 16.33
CA VAL A 127 -4.33 14.87 15.06
C VAL A 127 -3.28 15.82 14.52
N ASP A 128 -2.69 16.63 15.40
CA ASP A 128 -1.69 17.61 15.00
C ASP A 128 -0.41 16.94 14.50
N ALA A 129 -0.09 15.80 15.07
CA ALA A 129 1.17 15.15 14.74
C ALA A 129 1.15 14.52 13.36
N LYS A 130 0.00 14.24 12.83
CA LYS A 130 -0.07 13.65 11.50
C LYS A 130 0.47 14.58 10.43
N ASP A 131 0.42 15.88 10.71
CA ASP A 131 0.95 16.85 9.78
C ASP A 131 2.47 16.80 9.69
N LEU A 132 3.12 16.29 10.72
CA LEU A 132 4.57 16.20 10.72
C LEU A 132 5.08 15.25 9.65
N ILE A 133 4.34 14.18 9.41
CA ILE A 133 4.77 13.20 8.43
C ILE A 133 4.28 13.53 7.03
N SER A 134 3.21 14.29 6.93
CA SER A 134 2.70 14.63 5.61
C SER A 134 3.58 15.65 4.91
N ASP A 135 4.36 16.40 5.68
CA ASP A 135 5.27 17.37 5.11
C ASP A 135 6.64 16.80 4.81
N SER A 136 6.84 15.54 5.13
CA SER A 136 8.13 14.96 5.01
C SER A 136 8.19 14.23 3.70
N PRO A 137 8.64 14.85 2.70
CA PRO A 137 8.62 14.20 1.42
C PRO A 137 9.67 13.16 1.42
N ILE A 138 9.35 12.13 0.84
CA ILE A 138 10.26 11.18 0.66
C ILE A 138 11.00 11.62 -0.42
N PRO A 139 12.14 11.30 -0.48
CA PRO A 139 12.94 11.68 -1.54
C PRO A 139 12.30 11.21 -2.77
N SER A 140 12.09 12.03 -3.57
CA SER A 140 11.50 11.64 -4.80
C SER A 140 12.54 11.55 -5.85
#